data_b79a58322943d1edc2293f3b23a1a539
#
_entry.id   b79a58322943d1edc2293f3b23a1a539
#
_cell.length_a   1.000
_cell.length_b   1.000
_cell.length_c   1.000
_cell.angle_alpha   90.00
_cell.angle_beta   90.00
_cell.angle_gamma   90.00
#
_symmetry.space_group_name_H-M   'P 1'
#
loop_
_entity.id
_entity.type
_entity.pdbx_description
1 polymer ?
#
loop_
_entity_poly.entity_id
_entity_poly.type
_entity_poly.pdbx_seq_one_letter_code
_entity_poly.pdbx_strand_id
1 'polypeptide(L)'
;MTVAVVPDARVRALNHRYRRKDRVTDVLSFAAEEPGKLGDVVIAAGLAARQARQAGHSLAVELRVLALHGLLHLLGYDHEHDDGRMARLERRLRRKGGLVEGLIERGDP
;
A
#
# COMPACT_ATOMS: atom_id res chain seq x y z
N MET A 1 -9.53 -0.58 10.42
CA MET A 1 -8.50 0.03 9.56
C MET A 1 -9.13 1.14 8.74
N THR A 2 -8.46 2.27 8.66
CA THR A 2 -8.91 3.39 7.83
C THR A 2 -8.02 3.50 6.61
N VAL A 3 -8.61 3.70 5.44
CA VAL A 3 -7.86 3.95 4.20
C VAL A 3 -8.21 5.34 3.71
N ALA A 4 -7.19 6.19 3.55
CA ALA A 4 -7.35 7.55 3.06
C ALA A 4 -6.59 7.72 1.75
N VAL A 5 -7.24 8.28 0.74
CA VAL A 5 -6.59 8.64 -0.52
C VAL A 5 -6.40 10.15 -0.52
N VAL A 6 -5.15 10.58 -0.61
CA VAL A 6 -4.78 11.98 -0.41
C VAL A 6 -3.85 12.45 -1.55
N PRO A 7 -3.69 13.78 -1.73
CA PRO A 7 -2.73 14.29 -2.71
C PRO A 7 -1.30 13.82 -2.44
N ASP A 8 -0.51 13.66 -3.50
CA ASP A 8 0.88 13.21 -3.41
C ASP A 8 1.71 14.10 -2.48
N ALA A 9 1.50 15.41 -2.50
CA ALA A 9 2.21 16.35 -1.62
C ALA A 9 1.97 16.04 -0.15
N ARG A 10 0.76 15.59 0.20
CA ARG A 10 0.43 15.19 1.58
C ARG A 10 1.19 13.95 1.98
N VAL A 11 1.28 12.97 1.09
CA VAL A 11 2.05 11.74 1.36
C VAL A 11 3.53 12.06 1.52
N ARG A 12 4.07 12.94 0.67
CA ARG A 12 5.46 13.39 0.80
C ARG A 12 5.72 14.02 2.18
N ALA A 13 4.81 14.89 2.62
CA ALA A 13 4.93 15.54 3.92
C ALA A 13 4.89 14.53 5.07
N LEU A 14 3.97 13.55 5.00
CA LEU A 14 3.87 12.49 6.01
C LEU A 14 5.11 11.60 6.01
N ASN A 15 5.62 11.25 4.84
CA ASN A 15 6.80 10.42 4.71
C ASN A 15 8.03 11.14 5.30
N HIS A 16 8.18 12.42 5.04
CA HIS A 16 9.23 13.24 5.62
C HIS A 16 9.12 13.31 7.14
N ARG A 17 7.93 13.60 7.64
CA ARG A 17 7.69 13.78 9.08
C ARG A 17 7.91 12.51 9.88
N TYR A 18 7.37 11.38 9.41
CA TYR A 18 7.33 10.14 10.20
C TYR A 18 8.39 9.11 9.81
N ARG A 19 8.93 9.18 8.61
CA ARG A 19 9.94 8.24 8.12
C ARG A 19 11.24 8.91 7.69
N ARG A 20 11.29 10.23 7.80
CA ARG A 20 12.47 11.05 7.45
C ARG A 20 12.91 10.86 5.99
N LYS A 21 11.96 10.60 5.11
CA LYS A 21 12.19 10.44 3.67
C LYS A 21 11.43 11.53 2.93
N ASP A 22 12.14 12.49 2.34
CA ASP A 22 11.52 13.60 1.62
C ASP A 22 11.22 13.20 0.17
N ARG A 23 10.26 12.29 0.03
CA ARG A 23 9.81 11.81 -1.29
C ARG A 23 8.38 11.31 -1.19
N VAL A 24 7.73 11.23 -2.35
CA VAL A 24 6.42 10.61 -2.46
C VAL A 24 6.59 9.10 -2.54
N THR A 25 5.76 8.36 -1.80
CA THR A 25 5.58 6.93 -1.96
C THR A 25 4.11 6.67 -2.27
N ASP A 26 3.79 5.51 -2.84
CA ASP A 26 2.41 5.20 -3.23
C ASP A 26 1.50 4.93 -2.01
N VAL A 27 2.03 4.31 -0.98
CA VAL A 27 1.25 3.96 0.21
C VAL A 27 2.12 4.06 1.48
N LEU A 28 1.51 4.53 2.56
CA LEU A 28 2.09 4.53 3.91
C LEU A 28 1.12 3.85 4.86
N SER A 29 1.65 3.05 5.79
CA SER A 29 0.88 2.41 6.84
C SER A 29 1.33 2.89 8.20
N PHE A 30 0.37 3.24 9.06
CA PHE A 30 0.62 3.71 10.42
C PHE A 30 -0.15 2.82 11.38
N ALA A 31 0.57 2.04 12.20
CA ALA A 31 -0.06 1.17 13.18
C ALA A 31 -0.79 1.99 14.24
N ALA A 32 -1.97 1.54 14.65
CA ALA A 32 -2.70 2.16 15.74
C ALA A 32 -2.04 1.83 17.08
N GLU A 33 -2.06 2.80 18.00
CA GLU A 33 -1.58 2.57 19.36
C GLU A 33 -2.65 1.92 20.24
N GLU A 34 -3.92 2.05 19.84
CA GLU A 34 -5.04 1.54 20.61
C GLU A 34 -5.23 0.03 20.40
N PRO A 35 -5.45 -0.75 21.47
CA PRO A 35 -5.78 -2.17 21.35
C PRO A 35 -7.05 -2.39 20.52
N GLY A 36 -7.03 -3.41 19.66
CA GLY A 36 -8.17 -3.77 18.85
C GLY A 36 -8.31 -2.98 17.54
N LYS A 37 -7.38 -2.05 17.27
CA LYS A 37 -7.36 -1.30 16.01
C LYS A 37 -6.07 -1.59 15.27
N LEU A 38 -6.16 -1.79 13.94
CA LEU A 38 -4.99 -2.05 13.11
C LEU A 38 -4.19 -0.78 12.82
N GLY A 39 -4.87 0.28 12.41
CA GLY A 39 -4.21 1.53 12.05
C GLY A 39 -4.76 2.15 10.78
N ASP A 40 -3.94 3.00 10.16
CA ASP A 40 -4.33 3.77 8.99
C ASP A 40 -3.42 3.46 7.80
N VAL A 41 -4.02 3.41 6.62
CA VAL A 41 -3.32 3.29 5.33
C VAL A 41 -3.59 4.57 4.55
N VAL A 42 -2.53 5.23 4.09
CA VAL A 42 -2.61 6.47 3.33
C VAL A 42 -2.05 6.24 1.93
N ILE A 43 -2.83 6.53 0.91
CA ILE A 43 -2.49 6.28 -0.50
C ILE A 43 -2.32 7.61 -1.23
N ALA A 44 -1.24 7.73 -2.01
CA ALA A 44 -0.98 8.88 -2.86
C ALA A 44 -1.82 8.81 -4.13
N ALA A 45 -2.79 9.73 -4.28
CA ALA A 45 -3.77 9.69 -5.37
C ALA A 45 -3.13 9.78 -6.76
N GLY A 46 -2.16 10.69 -6.94
CA GLY A 46 -1.51 10.89 -8.24
C GLY A 46 -0.66 9.70 -8.64
N LEU A 47 0.15 9.19 -7.72
CA LEU A 47 0.95 8.00 -7.97
C LEU A 47 0.08 6.78 -8.26
N ALA A 48 -1.00 6.58 -7.51
CA ALA A 48 -1.92 5.47 -7.74
C ALA A 48 -2.53 5.55 -9.14
N ALA A 49 -2.95 6.74 -9.59
CA ALA A 49 -3.51 6.92 -10.92
C ALA A 49 -2.48 6.60 -12.02
N ARG A 50 -1.24 7.06 -11.86
CA ARG A 50 -0.16 6.77 -12.83
C ARG A 50 0.16 5.27 -12.88
N GLN A 51 0.26 4.63 -11.73
CA GLN A 51 0.53 3.19 -11.65
C GLN A 51 -0.60 2.36 -12.28
N ALA A 52 -1.84 2.77 -12.07
CA ALA A 52 -3.00 2.11 -12.69
C ALA A 52 -2.90 2.17 -14.22
N ARG A 53 -2.59 3.34 -14.77
CA ARG A 53 -2.42 3.50 -16.22
C ARG A 53 -1.26 2.66 -16.74
N GLN A 54 -0.13 2.68 -16.09
CA GLN A 54 1.04 1.90 -16.48
C GLN A 54 0.77 0.39 -16.44
N ALA A 55 -0.02 -0.06 -15.49
CA ALA A 55 -0.37 -1.47 -15.34
C ALA A 55 -1.55 -1.90 -16.22
N GLY A 56 -2.25 -0.95 -16.85
CA GLY A 56 -3.37 -1.25 -17.72
C GLY A 56 -4.64 -1.69 -17.01
N HIS A 57 -4.85 -1.23 -15.77
CA HIS A 57 -6.08 -1.54 -15.02
C HIS A 57 -6.69 -0.27 -14.43
N SER A 58 -7.91 -0.42 -13.86
CA SER A 58 -8.64 0.72 -13.30
C SER A 58 -7.98 1.25 -12.03
N LEU A 59 -8.26 2.52 -11.72
CA LEU A 59 -7.85 3.11 -10.46
C LEU A 59 -8.44 2.33 -9.26
N ALA A 60 -9.67 1.86 -9.37
CA ALA A 60 -10.30 1.07 -8.31
C ALA A 60 -9.50 -0.19 -7.99
N VAL A 61 -9.00 -0.87 -9.00
CA VAL A 61 -8.14 -2.06 -8.83
C VAL A 61 -6.83 -1.66 -8.15
N GLU A 62 -6.20 -0.57 -8.60
CA GLU A 62 -4.96 -0.10 -8.00
C GLU A 62 -5.15 0.25 -6.51
N LEU A 63 -6.23 0.95 -6.17
CA LEU A 63 -6.51 1.31 -4.78
C LEU A 63 -6.69 0.08 -3.90
N ARG A 64 -7.36 -0.96 -4.41
CA ARG A 64 -7.52 -2.22 -3.66
C ARG A 64 -6.19 -2.92 -3.44
N VAL A 65 -5.33 -2.94 -4.45
CA VAL A 65 -3.99 -3.54 -4.33
C VAL A 65 -3.16 -2.80 -3.29
N LEU A 66 -3.15 -1.46 -3.34
CA LEU A 66 -2.40 -0.65 -2.39
C LEU A 66 -2.96 -0.77 -0.97
N ALA A 67 -4.28 -0.82 -0.82
CA ALA A 67 -4.92 -1.02 0.48
C ALA A 67 -4.57 -2.38 1.07
N LEU A 68 -4.56 -3.43 0.25
CA LEU A 68 -4.15 -4.78 0.68
C LEU A 68 -2.69 -4.79 1.11
N HIS A 69 -1.81 -4.16 0.34
CA HIS A 69 -0.40 -4.03 0.68
C HIS A 69 -0.22 -3.35 2.04
N GLY A 70 -0.92 -2.22 2.25
CA GLY A 70 -0.89 -1.51 3.53
C GLY A 70 -1.43 -2.34 4.70
N LEU A 71 -2.51 -3.09 4.47
CA LEU A 71 -3.06 -3.99 5.48
C LEU A 71 -2.04 -5.05 5.91
N LEU A 72 -1.35 -5.65 4.95
CA LEU A 72 -0.35 -6.67 5.26
C LEU A 72 0.81 -6.11 6.08
N HIS A 73 1.24 -4.88 5.79
CA HIS A 73 2.23 -4.20 6.63
C HIS A 73 1.70 -4.00 8.06
N LEU A 74 0.44 -3.59 8.21
CA LEU A 74 -0.16 -3.43 9.54
C LEU A 74 -0.25 -4.74 10.32
N LEU A 75 -0.37 -5.87 9.61
CA LEU A 75 -0.39 -7.20 10.21
C LEU A 75 1.02 -7.74 10.50
N GLY A 76 2.06 -6.97 10.22
CA GLY A 76 3.43 -7.32 10.55
C GLY A 76 4.23 -7.98 9.44
N TYR A 77 3.68 -8.09 8.23
CA TYR A 77 4.45 -8.59 7.09
C TYR A 77 5.36 -7.49 6.56
N ASP A 78 6.61 -7.83 6.31
CA ASP A 78 7.60 -6.91 5.76
C ASP A 78 8.18 -7.51 4.49
N HIS A 79 7.91 -6.86 3.37
CA HIS A 79 8.33 -7.32 2.05
C HIS A 79 9.85 -7.49 1.92
N GLU A 80 10.64 -6.70 2.64
CA GLU A 80 12.09 -6.72 2.54
C GLU A 80 12.75 -7.80 3.42
N HIS A 81 12.07 -8.26 4.47
CA HIS A 81 12.70 -9.07 5.52
C HIS A 81 12.03 -10.43 5.75
N ASP A 82 11.08 -10.82 4.95
CA ASP A 82 10.28 -12.02 5.20
C ASP A 82 10.47 -13.15 4.18
N ASP A 83 11.55 -13.12 3.41
CA ASP A 83 11.87 -14.14 2.40
C ASP A 83 10.75 -14.36 1.37
N GLY A 84 10.02 -13.30 1.03
CA GLY A 84 8.94 -13.35 0.06
C GLY A 84 7.61 -13.85 0.61
N ARG A 85 7.48 -14.06 1.91
CA ARG A 85 6.21 -14.49 2.52
C ARG A 85 5.07 -13.51 2.24
N MET A 86 5.34 -12.21 2.35
CA MET A 86 4.36 -11.18 2.07
C MET A 86 3.88 -11.26 0.61
N ALA A 87 4.81 -11.36 -0.33
CA ALA A 87 4.48 -11.44 -1.75
C ALA A 87 3.64 -12.69 -2.06
N ARG A 88 3.97 -13.82 -1.46
CA ARG A 88 3.21 -15.07 -1.64
C ARG A 88 1.79 -14.95 -1.08
N LEU A 89 1.66 -14.37 0.10
CA LEU A 89 0.36 -14.16 0.73
C LEU A 89 -0.49 -13.20 -0.08
N GLU A 90 0.08 -12.10 -0.55
CA GLU A 90 -0.62 -11.14 -1.39
C GLU A 90 -1.14 -11.78 -2.68
N ARG A 91 -0.31 -12.58 -3.35
CA ARG A 91 -0.73 -13.26 -4.57
C ARG A 91 -1.92 -14.17 -4.32
N ARG A 92 -1.90 -14.91 -3.21
CA ARG A 92 -3.00 -15.79 -2.81
C ARG A 92 -4.28 -15.01 -2.55
N LEU A 93 -4.19 -13.91 -1.82
CA LEU A 93 -5.34 -13.08 -1.47
C LEU A 93 -5.91 -12.37 -2.69
N ARG A 94 -5.05 -11.91 -3.61
CA ARG A 94 -5.50 -11.28 -4.85
C ARG A 94 -6.25 -12.28 -5.74
N ARG A 95 -5.78 -13.49 -5.84
CA ARG A 95 -6.49 -14.54 -6.59
C ARG A 95 -7.87 -14.80 -6.01
N LYS A 96 -8.00 -14.88 -4.70
CA LYS A 96 -9.29 -15.05 -4.03
C LYS A 96 -10.22 -13.86 -4.25
N GLY A 97 -9.67 -12.65 -4.31
CA GLY A 97 -10.43 -11.42 -4.54
C GLY A 97 -10.65 -11.08 -6.01
N GLY A 98 -10.17 -11.89 -6.94
CA GLY A 98 -10.29 -11.61 -8.37
C GLY A 98 -9.33 -10.53 -8.88
N LEU A 99 -8.28 -10.22 -8.15
CA LEU A 99 -7.29 -9.23 -8.55
C LEU A 99 -6.21 -9.85 -9.45
N VAL A 100 -5.62 -9.01 -10.30
CA VAL A 100 -4.58 -9.46 -11.23
C VAL A 100 -3.28 -9.74 -10.47
N GLU A 101 -2.65 -10.88 -10.78
CA GLU A 101 -1.36 -11.24 -10.21
C GLU A 101 -0.25 -10.29 -10.66
N GLY A 102 0.78 -10.15 -9.85
CA GLY A 102 1.97 -9.38 -10.18
C GLY A 102 1.88 -7.90 -9.93
N LEU A 103 0.70 -7.36 -9.59
CA LEU A 103 0.54 -5.93 -9.38
C LEU A 103 1.36 -5.42 -8.20
N ILE A 104 1.45 -6.21 -7.16
CA ILE A 104 2.12 -5.80 -5.92
C ILE A 104 3.64 -5.82 -6.03
N GLU A 105 4.19 -6.62 -6.92
CA GLU A 105 5.62 -6.86 -7.01
C GLU A 105 6.41 -5.66 -7.51
N ARG A 106 5.74 -4.75 -8.20
CA ARG A 106 6.36 -3.52 -8.70
C ARG A 106 6.39 -2.39 -7.69
N GLY A 107 5.53 -2.48 -6.70
CA GLY A 107 5.13 -1.32 -5.94
C GLY A 107 5.65 -1.26 -4.54
N ASP A 108 6.85 -1.67 -4.31
CA ASP A 108 7.36 -1.53 -2.97
C ASP A 108 7.98 -0.14 -2.76
N PRO A 109 7.31 0.71 -2.02
CA PRO A 109 7.80 2.04 -1.76
C PRO A 109 9.02 2.06 -0.85
#